data_81926d0cd5271c29fd74e03ad2ba9e09
#
_entry.id   81926d0cd5271c29fd74e03ad2ba9e09
#
_cell.length_a   1.000
_cell.length_b   1.000
_cell.length_c   1.000
_cell.angle_alpha   90.00
_cell.angle_beta   90.00
_cell.angle_gamma   90.00
#
_symmetry.space_group_name_H-M   'P 1'
#
loop_
_entity.id
_entity.type
_entity.pdbx_description
1 polymer ?
#
loop_
_entity_poly.entity_id
_entity_poly.type
_entity_poly.pdbx_seq_one_letter_code
_entity_poly.pdbx_strand_id
1 'polypeptide(L)'
;MRRSSGRGSCWQGSRPKNGRLPRVSDPDCIFCKIIAGELPSQIVDSDDRTISFMDISPATRGHALVVPRKHARDLLEIDQDDLEATVVAAQRLARRVKERLGADGVNLLNSCGQTAWQTVFHFHIHVIPRYEDDPLRLPWKPQPGDSDEIAAAAEQLR
;
A
#
# COMPACT_ATOMS: atom_id res chain seq x y z
N MET A 1 37.77 -56.67 0.25
CA MET A 1 37.24 -55.53 -0.50
C MET A 1 35.71 -55.56 -0.47
N ARG A 2 35.08 -54.75 0.35
CA ARG A 2 33.64 -54.58 0.42
C ARG A 2 33.32 -53.10 0.38
N ARG A 3 32.65 -52.61 -0.64
CA ARG A 3 32.18 -51.23 -0.82
C ARG A 3 30.86 -51.07 -0.07
N SER A 4 30.83 -50.18 0.91
CA SER A 4 29.61 -49.73 1.57
C SER A 4 29.00 -48.55 0.79
N SER A 5 27.83 -48.76 0.28
CA SER A 5 26.96 -47.74 -0.36
C SER A 5 26.21 -46.97 0.70
N GLY A 6 26.59 -45.68 0.91
CA GLY A 6 25.82 -44.78 1.71
C GLY A 6 24.56 -44.31 0.95
N ARG A 7 23.40 -44.59 1.51
CA ARG A 7 22.13 -44.07 1.01
C ARG A 7 21.91 -42.67 1.62
N GLY A 8 21.95 -41.64 0.79
CA GLY A 8 21.51 -40.30 1.15
C GLY A 8 20.02 -40.28 1.40
N SER A 9 19.62 -39.86 2.59
CA SER A 9 18.23 -39.60 2.95
C SER A 9 17.79 -38.30 2.31
N CYS A 10 16.88 -38.39 1.31
CA CYS A 10 16.14 -37.25 0.83
C CYS A 10 15.24 -36.70 1.95
N TRP A 11 15.54 -35.51 2.37
CA TRP A 11 14.63 -34.70 3.19
C TRP A 11 13.42 -34.31 2.32
N GLN A 12 12.33 -35.04 2.43
CA GLN A 12 11.02 -34.63 1.90
C GLN A 12 10.38 -33.71 2.93
N GLY A 13 10.71 -32.42 2.83
CA GLY A 13 9.96 -31.37 3.51
C GLY A 13 8.56 -31.27 2.90
N SER A 14 7.57 -31.84 3.57
CA SER A 14 6.16 -31.67 3.24
C SER A 14 5.80 -30.19 3.36
N ARG A 15 5.48 -29.54 2.22
CA ARG A 15 4.88 -28.20 2.20
C ARG A 15 3.55 -28.24 2.97
N PRO A 16 3.31 -27.35 3.93
CA PRO A 16 2.01 -27.27 4.57
C PRO A 16 0.96 -26.87 3.51
N LYS A 17 -0.01 -27.74 3.32
CA LYS A 17 -1.22 -27.46 2.55
C LYS A 17 -2.06 -26.48 3.38
N ASN A 18 -2.25 -25.29 2.91
CA ASN A 18 -2.92 -24.12 3.49
C ASN A 18 -1.94 -23.10 4.12
N GLY A 19 -1.00 -22.61 3.31
CA GLY A 19 -0.10 -21.55 3.72
C GLY A 19 -0.74 -20.16 3.66
N ARG A 20 -1.65 -19.87 4.59
CA ARG A 20 -1.90 -18.48 4.98
C ARG A 20 -0.67 -18.03 5.75
N LEU A 21 0.12 -17.13 5.18
CA LEU A 21 1.21 -16.45 5.91
C LEU A 21 0.65 -15.88 7.23
N PRO A 22 1.38 -15.99 8.36
CA PRO A 22 0.95 -15.38 9.60
C PRO A 22 0.76 -13.87 9.33
N ARG A 23 -0.48 -13.41 9.45
CA ARG A 23 -0.80 -11.98 9.30
C ARG A 23 -0.36 -11.32 10.59
N VAL A 24 0.66 -10.47 10.52
CA VAL A 24 0.93 -9.55 11.61
C VAL A 24 -0.26 -8.58 11.61
N SER A 25 -1.03 -8.57 12.68
CA SER A 25 -2.14 -7.64 12.88
C SER A 25 -1.92 -6.88 14.17
N ASP A 26 -2.30 -5.61 14.16
CA ASP A 26 -2.31 -4.76 15.35
C ASP A 26 -3.77 -4.62 15.83
N PRO A 27 -4.11 -5.06 17.06
CA PRO A 27 -5.47 -5.02 17.59
C PRO A 27 -6.00 -3.59 17.78
N ASP A 28 -5.14 -2.60 17.90
CA ASP A 28 -5.51 -1.20 18.05
C ASP A 28 -5.66 -0.47 16.71
N CYS A 29 -5.19 -1.08 15.62
CA CYS A 29 -5.25 -0.51 14.29
C CYS A 29 -6.64 -0.63 13.66
N ILE A 30 -7.24 0.51 13.30
CA ILE A 30 -8.56 0.56 12.65
C ILE A 30 -8.57 -0.21 11.30
N PHE A 31 -7.48 -0.18 10.52
CA PHE A 31 -7.42 -0.90 9.25
C PHE A 31 -7.28 -2.40 9.45
N CYS A 32 -6.56 -2.85 10.48
CA CYS A 32 -6.55 -4.27 10.85
C CYS A 32 -7.95 -4.77 11.22
N LYS A 33 -8.74 -3.97 11.93
CA LYS A 33 -10.13 -4.28 12.27
C LYS A 33 -11.03 -4.35 11.04
N ILE A 34 -10.86 -3.46 10.07
CA ILE A 34 -11.57 -3.52 8.78
C ILE A 34 -11.17 -4.79 8.01
N ILE A 35 -9.88 -5.11 7.94
CA ILE A 35 -9.36 -6.33 7.30
C ILE A 35 -9.92 -7.61 7.93
N ALA A 36 -10.09 -7.60 9.25
CA ALA A 36 -10.68 -8.71 10.01
C ALA A 36 -12.21 -8.79 9.88
N GLY A 37 -12.87 -7.76 9.33
CA GLY A 37 -14.33 -7.67 9.27
C GLY A 37 -15.01 -7.25 10.58
N GLU A 38 -14.24 -6.75 11.54
CA GLU A 38 -14.74 -6.27 12.83
C GLU A 38 -15.34 -4.86 12.74
N LEU A 39 -14.91 -4.08 11.75
CA LEU A 39 -15.46 -2.76 11.46
C LEU A 39 -16.05 -2.73 10.05
N PRO A 40 -17.22 -2.10 9.85
CA PRO A 40 -17.83 -1.99 8.54
C PRO A 40 -17.04 -1.03 7.64
N SER A 41 -16.92 -1.37 6.36
CA SER A 41 -16.40 -0.49 5.32
C SER A 41 -16.96 -0.86 3.96
N GLN A 42 -16.92 0.08 3.00
CA GLN A 42 -17.33 -0.17 1.62
C GLN A 42 -16.15 -0.74 0.83
N ILE A 43 -16.00 -2.07 0.84
CA ILE A 43 -14.93 -2.78 0.13
C ILE A 43 -15.19 -2.69 -1.38
N VAL A 44 -14.17 -2.31 -2.16
CA VAL A 44 -14.23 -2.19 -3.62
C VAL A 44 -13.34 -3.19 -4.36
N ASP A 45 -12.30 -3.70 -3.68
CA ASP A 45 -11.42 -4.76 -4.19
C ASP A 45 -10.77 -5.52 -3.03
N SER A 46 -10.42 -6.79 -3.27
CA SER A 46 -9.80 -7.64 -2.24
C SER A 46 -9.12 -8.82 -2.89
N ASP A 47 -7.86 -9.04 -2.56
CA ASP A 47 -7.08 -10.22 -2.94
C ASP A 47 -6.36 -10.81 -1.72
N ASP A 48 -5.44 -11.75 -1.92
CA ASP A 48 -4.73 -12.43 -0.82
C ASP A 48 -3.78 -11.51 -0.05
N ARG A 49 -3.32 -10.43 -0.66
CA ARG A 49 -2.31 -9.52 -0.08
C ARG A 49 -2.87 -8.15 0.26
N THR A 50 -3.88 -7.68 -0.47
CA THR A 50 -4.40 -6.32 -0.35
C THR A 50 -5.91 -6.29 -0.17
N ILE A 51 -6.39 -5.17 0.34
CA ILE A 51 -7.80 -4.81 0.40
C ILE A 51 -7.95 -3.34 0.03
N SER A 52 -8.99 -3.01 -0.72
CA SER A 52 -9.31 -1.63 -1.08
C SER A 52 -10.72 -1.28 -0.62
N PHE A 53 -10.88 -0.14 0.01
CA PHE A 53 -12.17 0.34 0.51
C PHE A 53 -12.29 1.85 0.38
N MET A 54 -13.54 2.34 0.38
CA MET A 54 -13.82 3.76 0.25
C MET A 54 -13.34 4.54 1.48
N ASP A 55 -12.75 5.71 1.25
CA ASP A 55 -12.44 6.67 2.32
C ASP A 55 -13.76 7.25 2.86
N ILE A 56 -13.90 7.32 4.19
CA ILE A 56 -15.07 7.89 4.87
C ILE A 56 -15.08 9.42 4.87
N SER A 57 -13.94 10.05 4.58
CA SER A 57 -13.77 11.50 4.47
C SER A 57 -13.17 11.87 3.10
N PRO A 58 -13.90 11.56 2.01
CA PRO A 58 -13.34 11.59 0.68
C PRO A 58 -12.96 13.02 0.24
N ALA A 59 -11.75 13.17 -0.32
CA ALA A 59 -11.29 14.42 -0.92
C ALA A 59 -12.04 14.75 -2.21
N THR A 60 -12.41 13.71 -2.98
CA THR A 60 -13.24 13.78 -4.18
C THR A 60 -14.13 12.56 -4.29
N ARG A 61 -15.11 12.58 -5.20
CA ARG A 61 -15.96 11.42 -5.48
C ARG A 61 -15.10 10.22 -5.92
N GLY A 62 -15.24 9.10 -5.21
CA GLY A 62 -14.51 7.86 -5.53
C GLY A 62 -13.13 7.75 -4.87
N HIS A 63 -12.77 8.65 -3.95
CA HIS A 63 -11.57 8.51 -3.14
C HIS A 63 -11.61 7.22 -2.35
N ALA A 64 -10.59 6.38 -2.53
CA ALA A 64 -10.48 5.08 -1.88
C ALA A 64 -9.05 4.83 -1.39
N LEU A 65 -8.91 3.88 -0.48
CA LEU A 65 -7.65 3.45 0.11
C LEU A 65 -7.31 2.05 -0.38
N VAL A 66 -6.03 1.81 -0.63
CA VAL A 66 -5.47 0.47 -0.86
C VAL A 66 -4.51 0.17 0.27
N VAL A 67 -4.74 -0.95 0.96
CA VAL A 67 -4.08 -1.29 2.21
C VAL A 67 -3.54 -2.72 2.12
N PRO A 68 -2.28 -3.02 2.50
CA PRO A 68 -1.81 -4.38 2.62
C PRO A 68 -2.54 -5.09 3.77
N ARG A 69 -2.78 -6.39 3.63
CA ARG A 69 -3.42 -7.17 4.71
C ARG A 69 -2.51 -7.41 5.90
N LYS A 70 -1.21 -7.44 5.66
CA LYS A 70 -0.20 -7.49 6.72
C LYS A 70 0.00 -6.08 7.26
N HIS A 71 -0.04 -5.93 8.58
CA HIS A 71 0.25 -4.66 9.21
C HIS A 71 1.71 -4.27 9.00
N ALA A 72 1.91 -3.07 8.50
CA ALA A 72 3.18 -2.35 8.49
C ALA A 72 2.84 -0.89 8.79
N ARG A 73 3.59 -0.26 9.66
CA ARG A 73 3.28 1.08 10.17
C ARG A 73 3.25 2.13 9.06
N ASP A 74 4.25 2.12 8.20
CA ASP A 74 4.44 3.14 7.15
C ASP A 74 5.33 2.62 6.01
N LEU A 75 5.69 3.52 5.09
CA LEU A 75 6.53 3.22 3.93
C LEU A 75 7.92 2.68 4.29
N LEU A 76 8.47 3.05 5.44
CA LEU A 76 9.82 2.65 5.85
C LEU A 76 9.84 1.26 6.52
N GLU A 77 8.68 0.79 6.98
CA GLU A 77 8.55 -0.52 7.65
C GLU A 77 8.00 -1.63 6.74
N ILE A 78 7.20 -1.28 5.72
CA ILE A 78 6.59 -2.27 4.84
C ILE A 78 7.65 -3.08 4.08
N ASP A 79 7.46 -4.41 3.99
CA ASP A 79 8.33 -5.22 3.15
C ASP A 79 8.05 -5.02 1.65
N GLN A 80 9.06 -5.31 0.82
CA GLN A 80 9.02 -5.04 -0.61
C GLN A 80 7.86 -5.73 -1.31
N ASP A 81 7.59 -6.99 -0.99
CA ASP A 81 6.54 -7.77 -1.65
C ASP A 81 5.13 -7.19 -1.38
N ASP A 82 4.87 -6.73 -0.15
CA ASP A 82 3.60 -6.12 0.20
C ASP A 82 3.48 -4.70 -0.36
N LEU A 83 4.59 -3.96 -0.45
CA LEU A 83 4.65 -2.67 -1.14
C LEU A 83 4.31 -2.82 -2.62
N GLU A 84 4.96 -3.75 -3.33
CA GLU A 84 4.70 -4.04 -4.75
C GLU A 84 3.24 -4.44 -4.98
N ALA A 85 2.71 -5.35 -4.16
CA ALA A 85 1.32 -5.76 -4.25
C ALA A 85 0.34 -4.59 -4.07
N THR A 86 0.63 -3.70 -3.10
CA THR A 86 -0.21 -2.54 -2.80
C THR A 86 -0.18 -1.52 -3.93
N VAL A 87 0.99 -1.24 -4.51
CA VAL A 87 1.13 -0.33 -5.67
C VAL A 87 0.41 -0.89 -6.90
N VAL A 88 0.53 -2.18 -7.18
CA VAL A 88 -0.18 -2.83 -8.30
C VAL A 88 -1.69 -2.80 -8.10
N ALA A 89 -2.17 -3.03 -6.87
CA ALA A 89 -3.59 -2.90 -6.55
C ALA A 89 -4.09 -1.45 -6.71
N ALA A 90 -3.29 -0.46 -6.30
CA ALA A 90 -3.60 0.96 -6.50
C ALA A 90 -3.69 1.32 -8.01
N GLN A 91 -2.81 0.77 -8.85
CA GLN A 91 -2.89 0.96 -10.30
C GLN A 91 -4.18 0.34 -10.88
N ARG A 92 -4.55 -0.88 -10.45
CA ARG A 92 -5.82 -1.50 -10.88
C ARG A 92 -7.02 -0.64 -10.52
N LEU A 93 -7.04 -0.10 -9.30
CA LEU A 93 -8.12 0.77 -8.83
C LEU A 93 -8.14 2.11 -9.60
N ALA A 94 -6.97 2.70 -9.86
CA ALA A 94 -6.84 3.93 -10.65
C ALA A 94 -7.44 3.78 -12.07
N ARG A 95 -7.20 2.65 -12.73
CA ARG A 95 -7.85 2.35 -14.02
C ARG A 95 -9.37 2.27 -13.89
N ARG A 96 -9.88 1.59 -12.86
CA ARG A 96 -11.32 1.47 -12.61
C ARG A 96 -12.01 2.81 -12.35
N VAL A 97 -11.40 3.72 -11.59
CA VAL A 97 -11.99 5.04 -11.32
C VAL A 97 -12.07 5.88 -12.61
N LYS A 98 -11.07 5.79 -13.49
CA LYS A 98 -11.15 6.43 -14.80
C LYS A 98 -12.27 5.86 -15.67
N GLU A 99 -12.34 4.55 -15.77
CA GLU A 99 -13.30 3.85 -16.64
C GLU A 99 -14.74 3.95 -16.14
N ARG A 100 -14.96 3.83 -14.82
CA ARG A 100 -16.31 3.70 -14.25
C ARG A 100 -16.86 4.97 -13.64
N LEU A 101 -16.01 5.86 -13.17
CA LEU A 101 -16.43 7.13 -12.56
C LEU A 101 -16.18 8.34 -13.46
N GLY A 102 -15.52 8.15 -14.61
CA GLY A 102 -15.22 9.21 -15.56
C GLY A 102 -14.20 10.22 -15.02
N ALA A 103 -13.27 9.79 -14.17
CA ALA A 103 -12.25 10.68 -13.64
C ALA A 103 -11.30 11.17 -14.74
N ASP A 104 -10.98 12.47 -14.76
CA ASP A 104 -10.05 13.09 -15.71
C ASP A 104 -8.59 12.73 -15.40
N GLY A 105 -8.28 12.56 -14.11
CA GLY A 105 -6.98 12.17 -13.60
C GLY A 105 -7.06 11.35 -12.33
N VAL A 106 -5.89 10.91 -11.82
CA VAL A 106 -5.78 10.22 -10.54
C VAL A 106 -4.50 10.66 -9.85
N ASN A 107 -4.59 11.02 -8.57
CA ASN A 107 -3.44 11.12 -7.70
C ASN A 107 -3.32 9.85 -6.84
N LEU A 108 -2.11 9.31 -6.73
CA LEU A 108 -1.74 8.36 -5.69
C LEU A 108 -0.98 9.13 -4.62
N LEU A 109 -1.42 9.02 -3.37
CA LEU A 109 -0.77 9.67 -2.24
C LEU A 109 -0.49 8.64 -1.15
N ASN A 110 0.76 8.58 -0.70
CA ASN A 110 1.15 7.90 0.53
C ASN A 110 1.72 8.93 1.50
N SER A 111 1.32 8.87 2.73
CA SER A 111 1.83 9.70 3.83
C SER A 111 2.67 8.82 4.76
N CYS A 112 3.92 9.19 4.98
CA CYS A 112 4.85 8.50 5.88
C CYS A 112 5.22 9.43 7.03
N GLY A 113 4.71 9.13 8.22
CA GLY A 113 4.89 9.93 9.43
C GLY A 113 3.87 11.07 9.60
N GLN A 114 3.72 11.51 10.84
CA GLN A 114 2.70 12.49 11.23
C GLN A 114 2.89 13.85 10.54
N THR A 115 4.13 14.32 10.38
CA THR A 115 4.44 15.59 9.70
C THR A 115 4.04 15.56 8.23
N ALA A 116 4.02 14.36 7.61
CA ALA A 116 3.56 14.14 6.25
C ALA A 116 2.07 13.76 6.18
N TRP A 117 1.28 14.09 7.22
CA TRP A 117 -0.19 13.89 7.32
C TRP A 117 -0.65 12.45 7.48
N GLN A 118 0.22 11.53 7.89
CA GLN A 118 -0.21 10.18 8.23
C GLN A 118 -1.04 10.22 9.53
N THR A 119 -2.30 9.80 9.45
CA THR A 119 -3.24 9.77 10.58
C THR A 119 -3.49 8.34 11.09
N VAL A 120 -3.43 7.35 10.20
CA VAL A 120 -3.52 5.92 10.55
C VAL A 120 -2.18 5.27 10.28
N PHE A 121 -1.56 4.72 11.33
CA PHE A 121 -0.26 4.07 11.25
C PHE A 121 -0.41 2.60 10.82
N HIS A 122 -0.89 2.43 9.63
CA HIS A 122 -0.91 1.25 8.80
C HIS A 122 -0.67 1.73 7.37
N PHE A 123 0.34 1.19 6.69
CA PHE A 123 0.68 1.62 5.33
C PHE A 123 -0.56 1.59 4.43
N HIS A 124 -0.78 2.65 3.71
CA HIS A 124 -1.88 2.76 2.74
C HIS A 124 -1.56 3.74 1.63
N ILE A 125 -2.16 3.50 0.49
CA ILE A 125 -2.11 4.40 -0.66
C ILE A 125 -3.52 4.95 -0.88
N HIS A 126 -3.66 6.26 -0.85
CA HIS A 126 -4.85 6.94 -1.32
C HIS A 126 -4.90 6.91 -2.84
N VAL A 127 -6.02 6.49 -3.40
CA VAL A 127 -6.35 6.62 -4.81
C VAL A 127 -7.42 7.71 -4.91
N ILE A 128 -7.02 8.88 -5.38
CA ILE A 128 -7.85 10.08 -5.40
C ILE A 128 -8.19 10.40 -6.84
N PRO A 129 -9.43 10.11 -7.31
CA PRO A 129 -9.90 10.54 -8.61
C PRO A 129 -9.90 12.06 -8.70
N ARG A 130 -9.49 12.61 -9.84
CA ARG A 130 -9.45 14.04 -10.08
C ARG A 130 -10.44 14.38 -11.19
N TYR A 131 -11.12 15.49 -11.01
CA TYR A 131 -12.10 16.02 -11.94
C TYR A 131 -11.73 17.46 -12.27
N GLU A 132 -12.05 17.95 -13.46
CA GLU A 132 -11.64 19.28 -13.95
C GLU A 132 -12.07 20.39 -12.98
N ASP A 133 -13.23 20.25 -12.35
CA ASP A 133 -13.83 21.22 -11.45
C ASP A 133 -13.66 20.87 -9.95
N ASP A 134 -12.85 19.87 -9.58
CA ASP A 134 -12.65 19.49 -8.18
C ASP A 134 -11.95 20.61 -7.36
N PRO A 135 -12.17 20.66 -6.04
CA PRO A 135 -11.62 21.72 -5.19
C PRO A 135 -10.15 21.54 -4.85
N LEU A 136 -9.52 20.42 -5.19
CA LEU A 136 -8.16 20.11 -4.76
C LEU A 136 -7.12 20.99 -5.47
N ARG A 137 -6.13 21.43 -4.71
CA ARG A 137 -4.97 22.20 -5.20
C ARG A 137 -3.70 21.52 -4.70
N LEU A 138 -2.59 21.74 -5.39
CA LEU A 138 -1.29 21.33 -4.87
C LEU A 138 -1.04 21.98 -3.50
N PRO A 139 -0.51 21.23 -2.51
CA PRO A 139 -0.23 21.77 -1.18
C PRO A 139 0.93 22.76 -1.17
N TRP A 140 1.63 22.94 -2.28
CA TRP A 140 2.69 23.93 -2.46
C TRP A 140 2.56 24.64 -3.80
N LYS A 141 3.11 25.85 -3.91
CA LYS A 141 3.25 26.55 -5.17
C LYS A 141 4.63 26.24 -5.78
N PRO A 142 4.71 25.61 -6.96
CA PRO A 142 5.99 25.32 -7.60
C PRO A 142 6.76 26.61 -7.91
N GLN A 143 8.03 26.64 -7.53
CA GLN A 143 8.97 27.73 -7.84
C GLN A 143 10.35 27.13 -8.09
N PRO A 144 11.22 27.80 -8.89
CA PRO A 144 12.62 27.40 -9.03
C PRO A 144 13.30 27.36 -7.66
N GLY A 145 14.01 26.27 -7.35
CA GLY A 145 14.82 26.13 -6.16
C GLY A 145 16.22 26.70 -6.36
N ASP A 146 16.93 26.93 -5.25
CA ASP A 146 18.34 27.28 -5.26
C ASP A 146 19.20 26.12 -5.77
N SER A 147 20.08 26.36 -6.74
CA SER A 147 20.88 25.31 -7.39
C SER A 147 21.90 24.66 -6.46
N ASP A 148 22.48 25.44 -5.52
CA ASP A 148 23.53 24.97 -4.64
C ASP A 148 22.91 24.13 -3.51
N GLU A 149 21.75 24.52 -2.99
CA GLU A 149 20.97 23.70 -2.04
C GLU A 149 20.53 22.39 -2.66
N ILE A 150 20.06 22.40 -3.92
CA ILE A 150 19.67 21.19 -4.66
C ILE A 150 20.88 20.26 -4.83
N ALA A 151 22.05 20.79 -5.22
CA ALA A 151 23.26 20.01 -5.40
C ALA A 151 23.75 19.41 -4.06
N ALA A 152 23.73 20.18 -2.98
CA ALA A 152 24.15 19.73 -1.65
C ALA A 152 23.22 18.60 -1.12
N ALA A 153 21.91 18.72 -1.32
CA ALA A 153 20.95 17.68 -0.95
C ALA A 153 21.17 16.40 -1.78
N ALA A 154 21.42 16.54 -3.07
CA ALA A 154 21.69 15.38 -3.94
C ALA A 154 22.96 14.63 -3.53
N GLU A 155 24.02 15.32 -3.09
CA GLU A 155 25.22 14.67 -2.55
C GLU A 155 24.94 13.88 -1.26
N GLN A 156 24.07 14.38 -0.38
CA GLN A 156 23.71 13.69 0.86
C GLN A 156 22.85 12.43 0.61
N LEU A 157 22.16 12.34 -0.54
CA LEU A 157 21.29 11.21 -0.90
C LEU A 157 22.02 10.11 -1.69
N ARG A 158 23.27 10.32 -2.12
CA ARG A 158 24.10 9.32 -2.82
C ARG A 158 24.89 8.45 -1.85
#